data_08d3141ea6e82e0cdf014066207187a9
#
_entry.id   08d3141ea6e82e0cdf014066207187a9
#
_cell.length_a   1.000
_cell.length_b   1.000
_cell.length_c   1.000
_cell.angle_alpha   90.00
_cell.angle_beta   90.00
_cell.angle_gamma   90.00
#
_symmetry.space_group_name_H-M   'P 1'
#
loop_
_entity.id
_entity.type
_entity.pdbx_description
1 polymer ?
#
loop_
_entity_poly.entity_id
_entity_poly.type
_entity_poly.pdbx_seq_one_letter_code
_entity_poly.pdbx_strand_id
1 'polypeptide(L)'
;MVAIIVVLVAIAGFAVYKAMRPSNTSSSSQQSNMTVDEAYSKLKKVSTQPANADDKAGFVISSKGYGQKAEGAPTVSIYMEPLCPGCASVNRQLDPTLVKLMNAGQLNIDLHFLNFQNNKSSDNYSNRVFNGAIYIAEHDDDPDHLMSYLSNIYAEDFQPGELSNYEPVSNAKLEKQAVKAGVSEDVAGAAFSGKNGYLGWPTATNN
;
A
#
# COMPACT_ATOMS: atom_id res chain seq x y z
N MET A 1 15.26 -14.30 20.87
CA MET A 1 13.88 -14.72 20.55
C MET A 1 13.17 -13.56 19.89
N VAL A 2 12.98 -13.59 18.58
CA VAL A 2 12.33 -12.52 17.83
C VAL A 2 10.84 -12.83 17.85
N ALA A 3 10.02 -12.02 18.54
CA ALA A 3 8.58 -12.13 18.50
C ALA A 3 8.06 -11.43 17.24
N ILE A 4 7.56 -12.21 16.30
CA ILE A 4 6.81 -11.69 15.13
C ILE A 4 5.39 -11.44 15.62
N ILE A 5 5.04 -10.17 15.82
CA ILE A 5 3.64 -9.81 16.09
C ILE A 5 2.98 -9.53 14.74
N VAL A 6 2.25 -10.51 14.23
CA VAL A 6 1.37 -10.34 13.06
C VAL A 6 0.02 -9.84 13.57
N VAL A 7 -0.28 -8.57 13.38
CA VAL A 7 -1.62 -8.03 13.71
C VAL A 7 -2.55 -8.33 12.54
N LEU A 8 -3.22 -9.48 12.58
CA LEU A 8 -4.28 -9.87 11.65
C LEU A 8 -5.62 -9.27 12.10
N VAL A 9 -5.84 -7.98 11.90
CA VAL A 9 -7.11 -7.32 12.22
C VAL A 9 -8.21 -7.62 11.18
N ALA A 10 -7.86 -8.11 10.01
CA ALA A 10 -8.82 -8.38 8.93
C ALA A 10 -9.59 -9.71 9.04
N ILE A 11 -9.15 -10.67 9.87
CA ILE A 11 -9.72 -12.04 9.87
C ILE A 11 -10.89 -12.20 10.84
N ALA A 12 -10.91 -11.49 11.96
CA ALA A 12 -11.98 -11.63 12.95
C ALA A 12 -13.34 -11.10 12.48
N GLY A 13 -13.38 -10.03 11.67
CA GLY A 13 -14.61 -9.47 11.12
C GLY A 13 -15.27 -10.36 10.06
N PHE A 14 -14.48 -11.10 9.29
CA PHE A 14 -15.00 -11.94 8.21
C PHE A 14 -15.61 -13.26 8.70
N ALA A 15 -15.08 -13.86 9.75
CA ALA A 15 -15.58 -15.10 10.32
C ALA A 15 -16.94 -14.92 11.01
N VAL A 16 -17.17 -13.80 11.71
CA VAL A 16 -18.45 -13.48 12.35
C VAL A 16 -19.52 -13.14 11.32
N TYR A 17 -19.15 -12.47 10.23
CA TYR A 17 -20.10 -12.14 9.15
C TYR A 17 -20.60 -13.38 8.39
N LYS A 18 -19.77 -14.41 8.22
CA LYS A 18 -20.15 -15.66 7.55
C LYS A 18 -21.12 -16.53 8.39
N ALA A 19 -21.08 -16.41 9.71
CA ALA A 19 -21.95 -17.17 10.63
C ALA A 19 -23.41 -16.64 10.69
N MET A 20 -23.68 -15.43 10.17
CA MET A 20 -24.97 -14.76 10.30
C MET A 20 -25.79 -14.66 8.99
N ARG A 21 -25.36 -15.27 7.88
CA ARG A 21 -26.16 -15.25 6.64
C ARG A 21 -26.81 -16.59 6.32
N PRO A 22 -28.13 -16.64 6.07
CA PRO A 22 -28.75 -17.80 5.45
C PRO A 22 -28.29 -17.92 3.98
N SER A 23 -27.96 -19.13 3.60
CA SER A 23 -27.52 -19.52 2.27
C SER A 23 -28.54 -19.13 1.19
N ASN A 24 -28.17 -18.25 0.28
CA ASN A 24 -28.45 -18.35 -1.16
C ASN A 24 -27.85 -17.16 -1.88
N THR A 25 -26.82 -17.40 -2.64
CA THR A 25 -26.64 -17.00 -4.04
C THR A 25 -25.16 -17.09 -4.38
N SER A 26 -24.87 -17.90 -5.36
CA SER A 26 -23.55 -18.11 -5.94
C SER A 26 -23.02 -16.80 -6.53
N SER A 27 -22.05 -16.19 -5.87
CA SER A 27 -21.13 -15.25 -6.50
C SER A 27 -19.77 -15.89 -6.40
N SER A 28 -19.33 -16.47 -7.51
CA SER A 28 -17.99 -17.02 -7.67
C SER A 28 -16.96 -15.90 -7.59
N SER A 29 -16.51 -15.56 -6.39
CA SER A 29 -15.16 -15.05 -6.22
C SER A 29 -14.24 -16.22 -6.59
N GLN A 30 -13.64 -16.18 -7.76
CA GLN A 30 -12.52 -17.04 -8.10
C GLN A 30 -11.40 -16.73 -7.09
N GLN A 31 -11.40 -17.47 -6.01
CA GLN A 31 -10.25 -17.60 -5.15
C GLN A 31 -9.25 -18.37 -6.01
N SER A 32 -8.23 -17.67 -6.52
CA SER A 32 -7.15 -18.31 -7.25
C SER A 32 -6.55 -19.36 -6.33
N ASN A 33 -6.60 -20.65 -6.73
CA ASN A 33 -5.93 -21.74 -6.04
C ASN A 33 -4.40 -21.68 -6.24
N MET A 34 -3.87 -20.47 -6.38
CA MET A 34 -2.45 -20.21 -6.59
C MET A 34 -1.70 -20.46 -5.29
N THR A 35 -0.62 -21.22 -5.37
CA THR A 35 0.31 -21.37 -4.24
C THR A 35 1.12 -20.09 -4.03
N VAL A 36 1.66 -19.93 -2.84
CA VAL A 36 2.55 -18.78 -2.49
C VAL A 36 3.75 -18.73 -3.44
N ASP A 37 4.32 -19.87 -3.79
CA ASP A 37 5.47 -19.97 -4.70
C ASP A 37 5.11 -19.54 -6.14
N GLU A 38 3.90 -19.87 -6.60
CA GLU A 38 3.39 -19.41 -7.90
C GLU A 38 3.16 -17.90 -7.91
N ALA A 39 2.64 -17.32 -6.81
CA ALA A 39 2.46 -15.89 -6.67
C ALA A 39 3.81 -15.15 -6.75
N TYR A 40 4.81 -15.58 -5.99
CA TYR A 40 6.16 -15.00 -6.07
C TYR A 40 6.83 -15.22 -7.44
N SER A 41 6.56 -16.35 -8.09
CA SER A 41 7.04 -16.59 -9.45
C SER A 41 6.44 -15.63 -10.47
N LYS A 42 5.18 -15.21 -10.31
CA LYS A 42 4.55 -14.18 -11.13
C LYS A 42 5.13 -12.80 -10.86
N LEU A 43 5.33 -12.47 -9.58
CA LEU A 43 5.95 -11.21 -9.18
C LEU A 43 7.31 -11.00 -9.84
N LYS A 44 8.16 -12.03 -9.85
CA LYS A 44 9.48 -12.02 -10.51
C LYS A 44 9.43 -11.85 -12.03
N LYS A 45 8.27 -12.05 -12.68
CA LYS A 45 8.07 -11.87 -14.11
C LYS A 45 7.59 -10.48 -14.50
N VAL A 46 7.31 -9.61 -13.54
CA VAL A 46 6.95 -8.23 -13.82
C VAL A 46 8.13 -7.53 -14.48
N SER A 47 7.88 -6.86 -15.61
CA SER A 47 8.94 -6.27 -16.45
C SER A 47 9.70 -5.14 -15.76
N THR A 48 9.01 -4.35 -14.94
CA THR A 48 9.61 -3.26 -14.17
C THR A 48 9.46 -3.58 -12.69
N GLN A 49 10.57 -4.02 -12.09
CA GLN A 49 10.62 -4.35 -10.67
C GLN A 49 11.22 -3.16 -9.91
N PRO A 50 10.60 -2.72 -8.79
CA PRO A 50 11.21 -1.72 -7.93
C PRO A 50 12.49 -2.26 -7.30
N ALA A 51 13.54 -1.44 -7.27
CA ALA A 51 14.82 -1.83 -6.68
C ALA A 51 14.76 -1.87 -5.14
N ASN A 52 13.91 -1.03 -4.54
CA ASN A 52 13.72 -0.96 -3.09
C ASN A 52 12.70 -1.97 -2.55
N ALA A 53 12.04 -2.75 -3.42
CA ALA A 53 11.17 -3.83 -2.99
C ALA A 53 11.96 -5.13 -2.74
N ASP A 54 11.54 -5.88 -1.73
CA ASP A 54 12.08 -7.21 -1.48
C ASP A 54 11.46 -8.28 -2.40
N ASP A 55 11.92 -9.53 -2.27
CA ASP A 55 11.47 -10.67 -3.08
C ASP A 55 10.02 -11.12 -2.76
N LYS A 56 9.40 -10.53 -1.72
CA LYS A 56 8.01 -10.73 -1.28
C LYS A 56 7.12 -9.52 -1.54
N ALA A 57 7.60 -8.57 -2.35
CA ALA A 57 6.95 -7.33 -2.71
C ALA A 57 6.81 -6.31 -1.58
N GLY A 58 7.54 -6.48 -0.49
CA GLY A 58 7.59 -5.54 0.62
C GLY A 58 8.57 -4.41 0.37
N PHE A 59 8.22 -3.20 0.79
CA PHE A 59 9.11 -2.06 0.87
C PHE A 59 9.50 -1.86 2.32
N VAL A 60 10.67 -2.39 2.70
CA VAL A 60 11.17 -2.24 4.06
C VAL A 60 11.72 -0.84 4.24
N ILE A 61 11.20 -0.13 5.26
CA ILE A 61 11.65 1.20 5.65
C ILE A 61 12.02 1.24 7.14
N SER A 62 13.00 2.02 7.47
CA SER A 62 13.46 2.24 8.83
C SER A 62 14.14 3.61 8.98
N SER A 63 14.64 3.92 10.17
CA SER A 63 15.49 5.09 10.40
C SER A 63 16.79 5.10 9.57
N LYS A 64 17.09 4.03 8.83
CA LYS A 64 18.24 3.91 7.91
C LYS A 64 17.87 4.10 6.44
N GLY A 65 16.62 4.41 6.13
CA GLY A 65 16.13 4.53 4.76
C GLY A 65 15.44 3.26 4.26
N TYR A 66 15.40 3.11 2.94
CA TYR A 66 14.79 1.97 2.24
C TYR A 66 15.70 0.74 2.22
N GLY A 67 15.09 -0.45 2.27
CA GLY A 67 15.77 -1.74 2.14
C GLY A 67 16.67 -2.11 3.33
N GLN A 68 16.83 -1.25 4.30
CA GLN A 68 17.71 -1.45 5.45
C GLN A 68 16.90 -1.51 6.75
N LYS A 69 17.17 -2.51 7.58
CA LYS A 69 16.54 -2.64 8.90
C LYS A 69 17.37 -1.97 10.00
N ALA A 70 16.69 -1.33 10.93
CA ALA A 70 17.28 -1.00 12.22
C ALA A 70 17.53 -2.31 12.99
N GLU A 71 18.76 -2.56 13.37
CA GLU A 71 19.17 -3.81 14.01
C GLU A 71 18.48 -3.99 15.36
N GLY A 72 17.98 -5.19 15.63
CA GLY A 72 17.27 -5.53 16.87
C GLY A 72 15.84 -4.98 16.96
N ALA A 73 15.40 -4.09 16.06
CA ALA A 73 14.04 -3.59 16.02
C ALA A 73 13.08 -4.62 15.37
N PRO A 74 11.84 -4.78 15.89
CA PRO A 74 10.82 -5.60 15.26
C PRO A 74 10.40 -5.01 13.90
N THR A 75 9.84 -5.84 13.03
CA THR A 75 9.25 -5.41 11.76
C THR A 75 7.73 -5.57 11.81
N VAL A 76 6.99 -4.54 11.41
CA VAL A 76 5.54 -4.57 11.21
C VAL A 76 5.27 -4.51 9.70
N SER A 77 4.61 -5.55 9.17
CA SER A 77 4.16 -5.57 7.78
C SER A 77 2.76 -4.97 7.69
N ILE A 78 2.58 -4.01 6.76
CA ILE A 78 1.34 -3.28 6.53
C ILE A 78 0.88 -3.55 5.10
N TYR A 79 -0.24 -4.26 4.97
CA TYR A 79 -0.90 -4.51 3.68
C TYR A 79 -1.98 -3.46 3.48
N MET A 80 -1.85 -2.65 2.42
CA MET A 80 -2.70 -1.48 2.24
C MET A 80 -3.32 -1.40 0.84
N GLU A 81 -4.51 -0.82 0.80
CA GLU A 81 -5.30 -0.58 -0.41
C GLU A 81 -5.94 0.83 -0.31
N PRO A 82 -5.69 1.75 -1.26
CA PRO A 82 -5.98 3.17 -1.07
C PRO A 82 -7.47 3.52 -1.08
N LEU A 83 -8.34 2.66 -1.62
CA LEU A 83 -9.80 2.84 -1.54
C LEU A 83 -10.42 2.26 -0.26
N CYS A 84 -9.68 1.40 0.47
CA CYS A 84 -10.23 0.69 1.62
C CYS A 84 -10.46 1.61 2.82
N PRO A 85 -11.73 1.82 3.27
CA PRO A 85 -12.02 2.65 4.45
C PRO A 85 -11.40 2.09 5.74
N GLY A 86 -11.30 0.75 5.85
CA GLY A 86 -10.64 0.09 6.98
C GLY A 86 -9.14 0.40 7.02
N CYS A 87 -8.46 0.37 5.86
CA CYS A 87 -7.05 0.74 5.76
C CYS A 87 -6.84 2.20 6.17
N ALA A 88 -7.70 3.10 5.73
CA ALA A 88 -7.64 4.51 6.12
C ALA A 88 -7.83 4.71 7.63
N SER A 89 -8.78 4.00 8.24
CA SER A 89 -8.99 4.06 9.68
C SER A 89 -7.76 3.61 10.46
N VAL A 90 -7.13 2.50 10.04
CA VAL A 90 -5.89 1.99 10.65
C VAL A 90 -4.74 2.97 10.46
N ASN A 91 -4.54 3.48 9.24
CA ASN A 91 -3.51 4.46 8.93
C ASN A 91 -3.62 5.69 9.85
N ARG A 92 -4.79 6.35 9.87
CA ARG A 92 -5.00 7.56 10.70
C ARG A 92 -4.76 7.33 12.19
N GLN A 93 -5.02 6.13 12.70
CA GLN A 93 -4.86 5.82 14.13
C GLN A 93 -3.45 5.39 14.51
N LEU A 94 -2.78 4.62 13.66
CA LEU A 94 -1.53 3.95 14.00
C LEU A 94 -0.29 4.61 13.39
N ASP A 95 -0.36 5.11 12.16
CA ASP A 95 0.81 5.61 11.44
C ASP A 95 1.58 6.71 12.19
N PRO A 96 0.95 7.68 12.88
CA PRO A 96 1.71 8.67 13.64
C PRO A 96 2.61 8.05 14.71
N THR A 97 2.17 6.93 15.30
CA THR A 97 2.97 6.19 16.29
C THR A 97 4.02 5.32 15.61
N LEU A 98 3.66 4.65 14.52
CA LEU A 98 4.57 3.78 13.77
C LEU A 98 5.73 4.58 13.17
N VAL A 99 5.46 5.72 12.54
CA VAL A 99 6.48 6.62 11.99
C VAL A 99 7.40 7.13 13.09
N LYS A 100 6.86 7.55 14.25
CA LYS A 100 7.68 7.98 15.37
C LYS A 100 8.61 6.87 15.87
N LEU A 101 8.13 5.64 15.98
CA LEU A 101 8.95 4.49 16.40
C LEU A 101 9.98 4.12 15.34
N MET A 102 9.61 4.20 14.06
CA MET A 102 10.52 3.97 12.93
C MET A 102 11.67 4.97 12.95
N ASN A 103 11.38 6.26 13.06
CA ASN A 103 12.38 7.32 13.08
C ASN A 103 13.29 7.24 14.32
N ALA A 104 12.78 6.72 15.43
CA ALA A 104 13.59 6.42 16.62
C ALA A 104 14.44 5.14 16.51
N GLY A 105 14.37 4.41 15.39
CA GLY A 105 15.07 3.14 15.18
C GLY A 105 14.52 1.99 16.02
N GLN A 106 13.30 2.12 16.55
CA GLN A 106 12.65 1.12 17.42
C GLN A 106 11.70 0.19 16.66
N LEU A 107 11.43 0.49 15.37
CA LEU A 107 10.54 -0.27 14.52
C LEU A 107 11.06 -0.24 13.09
N ASN A 108 10.88 -1.34 12.36
CA ASN A 108 10.94 -1.39 10.90
C ASN A 108 9.50 -1.51 10.37
N ILE A 109 9.19 -0.82 9.30
CA ILE A 109 7.90 -0.94 8.60
C ILE A 109 8.16 -1.65 7.27
N ASP A 110 7.29 -2.57 6.91
CA ASP A 110 7.33 -3.32 5.65
C ASP A 110 5.99 -3.11 4.93
N LEU A 111 6.00 -2.26 3.89
CA LEU A 111 4.80 -1.82 3.17
C LEU A 111 4.50 -2.75 2.00
N HIS A 112 3.27 -3.25 1.92
CA HIS A 112 2.76 -4.05 0.81
C HIS A 112 1.60 -3.32 0.14
N PHE A 113 1.78 -2.94 -1.13
CA PHE A 113 0.80 -2.19 -1.91
C PHE A 113 -0.11 -3.14 -2.68
N LEU A 114 -1.42 -3.10 -2.38
CA LEU A 114 -2.45 -3.93 -2.99
C LEU A 114 -3.46 -3.06 -3.76
N ASN A 115 -3.99 -3.56 -4.87
CA ASN A 115 -4.95 -2.83 -5.70
C ASN A 115 -6.24 -3.61 -5.97
N PHE A 116 -6.62 -4.52 -5.06
CA PHE A 116 -7.77 -5.41 -5.25
C PHE A 116 -9.13 -4.69 -5.29
N GLN A 117 -9.20 -3.42 -4.89
CA GLN A 117 -10.41 -2.60 -5.01
C GLN A 117 -10.38 -1.64 -6.20
N ASN A 118 -9.38 -1.73 -7.07
CA ASN A 118 -9.22 -0.81 -8.20
C ASN A 118 -10.46 -0.71 -9.10
N ASN A 119 -11.22 -1.80 -9.22
CA ASN A 119 -12.48 -1.86 -9.98
C ASN A 119 -13.66 -1.12 -9.32
N LYS A 120 -13.52 -0.64 -8.09
CA LYS A 120 -14.51 0.21 -7.41
C LYS A 120 -14.37 1.68 -7.75
N SER A 121 -13.35 2.05 -8.52
CA SER A 121 -13.12 3.38 -9.06
C SER A 121 -13.31 3.40 -10.59
N SER A 122 -13.77 4.52 -11.14
CA SER A 122 -13.98 4.66 -12.58
C SER A 122 -12.70 5.01 -13.37
N ASP A 123 -11.61 5.36 -12.67
CA ASP A 123 -10.37 5.88 -13.26
C ASP A 123 -9.10 5.17 -12.78
N ASN A 124 -9.25 3.95 -12.26
CA ASN A 124 -8.13 3.14 -11.75
C ASN A 124 -7.35 3.81 -10.60
N TYR A 125 -8.05 4.37 -9.63
CA TYR A 125 -7.47 5.13 -8.53
C TYR A 125 -6.39 4.37 -7.78
N SER A 126 -6.67 3.13 -7.31
CA SER A 126 -5.71 2.33 -6.55
C SER A 126 -4.41 2.10 -7.32
N ASN A 127 -4.52 1.79 -8.61
CA ASN A 127 -3.36 1.63 -9.49
C ASN A 127 -2.53 2.90 -9.58
N ARG A 128 -3.16 4.05 -9.73
CA ARG A 128 -2.46 5.33 -9.89
C ARG A 128 -1.79 5.78 -8.60
N VAL A 129 -2.46 5.59 -7.46
CA VAL A 129 -1.91 5.91 -6.14
C VAL A 129 -0.64 5.09 -5.87
N PHE A 130 -0.71 3.77 -6.03
CA PHE A 130 0.45 2.94 -5.68
C PHE A 130 1.54 2.90 -6.75
N ASN A 131 1.19 3.10 -8.03
CA ASN A 131 2.20 3.33 -9.05
C ASN A 131 3.04 4.59 -8.72
N GLY A 132 2.37 5.66 -8.24
CA GLY A 132 3.04 6.87 -7.76
C GLY A 132 3.83 6.64 -6.47
N ALA A 133 3.28 5.91 -5.49
CA ALA A 133 3.96 5.57 -4.24
C ALA A 133 5.26 4.78 -4.48
N ILE A 134 5.21 3.80 -5.39
CA ILE A 134 6.40 3.02 -5.78
C ILE A 134 7.44 3.94 -6.45
N TYR A 135 6.99 4.84 -7.34
CA TYR A 135 7.91 5.79 -7.97
C TYR A 135 8.58 6.70 -6.94
N ILE A 136 7.84 7.18 -5.94
CA ILE A 136 8.40 7.96 -4.83
C ILE A 136 9.43 7.13 -4.07
N ALA A 137 9.11 5.90 -3.68
CA ALA A 137 10.03 5.00 -2.98
C ALA A 137 11.34 4.72 -3.75
N GLU A 138 11.33 4.83 -5.08
CA GLU A 138 12.50 4.58 -5.95
C GLU A 138 13.32 5.84 -6.26
N HIS A 139 12.76 7.05 -6.06
CA HIS A 139 13.37 8.30 -6.52
C HIS A 139 13.43 9.40 -5.45
N ASP A 140 12.96 9.12 -4.24
CA ASP A 140 13.06 10.00 -3.07
C ASP A 140 13.69 9.19 -1.93
N ASP A 141 14.81 9.66 -1.41
CA ASP A 141 15.61 8.92 -0.42
C ASP A 141 15.04 9.00 0.99
N ASP A 142 14.02 9.86 1.23
CA ASP A 142 13.42 10.06 2.54
C ASP A 142 12.13 9.25 2.72
N PRO A 143 12.15 8.15 3.53
CA PRO A 143 10.95 7.36 3.77
C PRO A 143 9.80 8.13 4.45
N ASP A 144 10.10 9.21 5.18
CA ASP A 144 9.07 10.03 5.82
C ASP A 144 8.20 10.74 4.77
N HIS A 145 8.73 11.08 3.60
CA HIS A 145 7.96 11.62 2.50
C HIS A 145 6.94 10.61 1.97
N LEU A 146 7.34 9.34 1.79
CA LEU A 146 6.41 8.28 1.38
C LEU A 146 5.32 8.06 2.44
N MET A 147 5.69 7.95 3.72
CA MET A 147 4.71 7.77 4.81
C MET A 147 3.75 8.96 4.91
N SER A 148 4.25 10.18 4.75
CA SER A 148 3.44 11.41 4.72
C SER A 148 2.50 11.44 3.51
N TYR A 149 2.96 11.00 2.32
CA TYR A 149 2.11 10.87 1.13
C TYR A 149 0.97 9.88 1.38
N LEU A 150 1.26 8.69 1.93
CA LEU A 150 0.25 7.69 2.25
C LEU A 150 -0.76 8.22 3.28
N SER A 151 -0.28 8.93 4.30
CA SER A 151 -1.16 9.59 5.28
C SER A 151 -2.08 10.63 4.63
N ASN A 152 -1.57 11.43 3.68
CA ASN A 152 -2.38 12.39 2.92
C ASN A 152 -3.45 11.70 2.06
N ILE A 153 -3.14 10.54 1.45
CA ILE A 153 -4.08 9.76 0.64
C ILE A 153 -5.23 9.19 1.49
N TYR A 154 -4.95 8.81 2.74
CA TYR A 154 -5.94 8.26 3.66
C TYR A 154 -6.65 9.32 4.53
N ALA A 155 -6.36 10.63 4.33
CA ALA A 155 -7.03 11.69 5.05
C ALA A 155 -8.54 11.68 4.76
N GLU A 156 -9.37 12.01 5.76
CA GLU A 156 -10.84 11.96 5.65
C GLU A 156 -11.40 12.89 4.57
N ASP A 157 -10.71 14.02 4.36
CA ASP A 157 -11.06 15.03 3.36
C ASP A 157 -10.48 14.75 1.97
N PHE A 158 -9.69 13.67 1.83
CA PHE A 158 -9.06 13.32 0.55
C PHE A 158 -9.45 11.95 0.01
N GLN A 159 -9.53 10.91 0.84
CA GLN A 159 -9.86 9.56 0.37
C GLN A 159 -11.23 9.53 -0.31
N PRO A 160 -11.33 9.12 -1.59
CA PRO A 160 -12.62 9.04 -2.27
C PRO A 160 -13.46 7.87 -1.74
N GLY A 161 -14.78 7.99 -1.93
CA GLY A 161 -15.70 6.87 -1.69
C GLY A 161 -15.51 5.71 -2.67
N GLU A 162 -16.31 4.67 -2.53
CA GLU A 162 -16.31 3.48 -3.38
C GLU A 162 -17.56 3.41 -4.26
N LEU A 163 -17.47 2.79 -5.44
CA LEU A 163 -18.59 2.47 -6.35
C LEU A 163 -19.41 3.72 -6.72
N SER A 164 -20.70 3.75 -6.38
CA SER A 164 -21.60 4.88 -6.68
C SER A 164 -21.22 6.19 -5.95
N ASN A 165 -20.43 6.09 -4.88
CA ASN A 165 -19.94 7.23 -4.10
C ASN A 165 -18.52 7.64 -4.50
N TYR A 166 -17.96 7.01 -5.53
CA TYR A 166 -16.62 7.34 -6.00
C TYR A 166 -16.64 8.65 -6.78
N GLU A 167 -15.81 9.59 -6.38
CA GLU A 167 -15.53 10.81 -7.11
C GLU A 167 -14.10 10.75 -7.69
N PRO A 168 -13.93 10.98 -9.01
CA PRO A 168 -12.62 10.89 -9.64
C PRO A 168 -11.58 11.84 -9.03
N VAL A 169 -10.41 11.28 -8.74
CA VAL A 169 -9.26 12.03 -8.24
C VAL A 169 -8.22 12.14 -9.35
N SER A 170 -7.96 13.36 -9.82
CA SER A 170 -6.99 13.59 -10.91
C SER A 170 -5.53 13.31 -10.47
N ASN A 171 -4.65 13.00 -11.43
CA ASN A 171 -3.21 12.88 -11.18
C ASN A 171 -2.63 14.15 -10.56
N ALA A 172 -3.08 15.33 -10.99
CA ALA A 172 -2.65 16.61 -10.40
C ALA A 172 -3.04 16.75 -8.91
N LYS A 173 -4.15 16.15 -8.47
CA LYS A 173 -4.49 16.10 -7.04
C LYS A 173 -3.55 15.14 -6.28
N LEU A 174 -3.22 13.99 -6.85
CA LEU A 174 -2.27 13.03 -6.27
C LEU A 174 -0.86 13.63 -6.17
N GLU A 175 -0.39 14.28 -7.24
CA GLU A 175 0.87 15.02 -7.29
C GLU A 175 0.95 16.06 -6.16
N LYS A 176 -0.10 16.85 -5.96
CA LYS A 176 -0.16 17.83 -4.86
C LYS A 176 -0.05 17.18 -3.49
N GLN A 177 -0.58 15.97 -3.29
CA GLN A 177 -0.42 15.26 -2.02
C GLN A 177 1.03 14.79 -1.80
N ALA A 178 1.72 14.41 -2.87
CA ALA A 178 3.13 14.05 -2.80
C ALA A 178 4.01 15.29 -2.48
N VAL A 179 3.79 16.40 -3.17
CA VAL A 179 4.49 17.67 -2.87
C VAL A 179 4.21 18.14 -1.43
N LYS A 180 2.95 18.07 -0.97
CA LYS A 180 2.57 18.36 0.42
C LYS A 180 3.27 17.46 1.43
N ALA A 181 3.61 16.24 1.04
CA ALA A 181 4.34 15.27 1.86
C ALA A 181 5.86 15.54 1.94
N GLY A 182 6.38 16.47 1.15
CA GLY A 182 7.82 16.81 1.09
C GLY A 182 8.54 16.29 -0.15
N VAL A 183 7.88 15.48 -0.99
CA VAL A 183 8.45 15.01 -2.26
C VAL A 183 8.70 16.20 -3.18
N SER A 184 9.86 16.23 -3.86
CA SER A 184 10.19 17.32 -4.79
C SER A 184 9.18 17.39 -5.95
N GLU A 185 8.95 18.58 -6.51
CA GLU A 185 8.02 18.78 -7.64
C GLU A 185 8.39 17.91 -8.85
N ASP A 186 9.69 17.74 -9.13
CA ASP A 186 10.18 16.90 -10.23
C ASP A 186 9.83 15.44 -10.02
N VAL A 187 10.06 14.89 -8.83
CA VAL A 187 9.73 13.49 -8.50
C VAL A 187 8.22 13.30 -8.48
N ALA A 188 7.47 14.21 -7.85
CA ALA A 188 6.00 14.13 -7.79
C ALA A 188 5.37 14.22 -9.20
N GLY A 189 5.80 15.15 -10.04
CA GLY A 189 5.34 15.30 -11.42
C GLY A 189 5.62 14.03 -12.26
N ALA A 190 6.81 13.44 -12.12
CA ALA A 190 7.15 12.18 -12.78
C ALA A 190 6.31 11.01 -12.25
N ALA A 191 6.10 10.91 -10.93
CA ALA A 191 5.31 9.87 -10.28
C ALA A 191 3.88 9.81 -10.82
N PHE A 192 3.26 10.95 -11.11
CA PHE A 192 1.88 11.05 -11.58
C PHE A 192 1.72 11.43 -13.06
N SER A 193 2.81 11.41 -13.83
CA SER A 193 2.79 11.68 -15.29
C SER A 193 2.00 10.63 -16.10
N GLY A 194 1.69 9.47 -15.53
CA GLY A 194 1.12 8.31 -16.22
C GLY A 194 2.12 7.55 -17.09
N LYS A 195 3.40 7.89 -17.06
CA LYS A 195 4.46 7.29 -17.87
C LYS A 195 5.40 6.37 -17.10
N ASN A 196 5.32 6.33 -15.75
CA ASN A 196 6.15 5.44 -14.96
C ASN A 196 5.66 3.97 -15.10
N GLY A 197 6.57 3.01 -15.01
CA GLY A 197 6.34 1.62 -15.43
C GLY A 197 5.95 0.64 -14.32
N TYR A 198 5.65 1.10 -13.10
CA TYR A 198 5.47 0.20 -11.95
C TYR A 198 4.07 -0.42 -11.80
N LEU A 199 3.11 -0.08 -12.69
CA LEU A 199 1.71 -0.54 -12.58
C LEU A 199 1.56 -2.07 -12.49
N GLY A 200 2.45 -2.82 -13.13
CA GLY A 200 2.45 -4.27 -13.07
C GLY A 200 2.74 -4.83 -11.68
N TRP A 201 3.48 -4.10 -10.84
CA TRP A 201 3.91 -4.56 -9.53
C TRP A 201 2.75 -4.68 -8.53
N PRO A 202 1.97 -3.63 -8.21
CA PRO A 202 0.84 -3.77 -7.29
C PRO A 202 -0.23 -4.73 -7.81
N THR A 203 -0.35 -4.90 -9.13
CA THR A 203 -1.27 -5.91 -9.69
C THR A 203 -0.78 -7.33 -9.44
N ALA A 204 0.52 -7.58 -9.51
CA ALA A 204 1.10 -8.90 -9.24
C ALA A 204 1.09 -9.24 -7.74
N THR A 205 1.16 -8.26 -6.85
CA THR A 205 1.15 -8.46 -5.39
C THR A 205 -0.21 -8.85 -4.82
N ASN A 206 -1.30 -8.71 -5.58
CA ASN A 206 -2.65 -9.13 -5.17
C ASN A 206 -2.88 -10.64 -5.25
N ASN A 207 -1.96 -11.40 -5.82
CA ASN A 207 -2.09 -12.83 -6.02
C ASN A 207 -1.40 -13.57 -4.89
#